data_485a22413ff8ee3e726a6b321f89a6ad
#
_entry.id   485a22413ff8ee3e726a6b321f89a6ad
#
_cell.length_a   1.000
_cell.length_b   1.000
_cell.length_c   1.000
_cell.angle_alpha   90.00
_cell.angle_beta   90.00
_cell.angle_gamma   90.00
#
_symmetry.space_group_name_H-M   'P 1'
#
loop_
_entity.id
_entity.type
_entity.pdbx_description
1 polymer ?
#
loop_
_entity_poly.entity_id
_entity_poly.type
_entity_poly.pdbx_seq_one_letter_code
_entity_poly.pdbx_strand_id
1 'polypeptide(L)'
;MALEITPALSLLDEHHLLKEVVNEQKLTFENVTYDSRKVSDNTLFFCKGNFKPSYLTSALEKGATAYVSEQKYAEGMDATGIIVTNVQKAMALLGAAFYGFPQNELFIIAYTGTKGKTTSAYFAEHILAKATDKKVALFSTIDRVLGNEPDQRFKSDLTTPESLDLFHDMRAAVNNGMTHLVMEVSSQAYKKNRVYGLTFDVGIFLNISPDHIGRNEHPTFDDYLHCKEQLLVNSKRCVINGETAYLRDVYYTAKATTEPEDIYVFARKGAQISDNIPVDIEYQNDFENLHKSVIEVKGLSDKAQTLHVDGKYELSVPGDYNEGNATSAIIATLLAGAKGEDARKTLDRVHIPGRMEIIKTKNNGTIYVDYAHNYASLKALFAFLKQQTHAGRVIAVLGSPGDKGISRRPGFGKAISEEVDHVILTTDDPGFEDPMKIAQEIDSYINHDNVKVEFELDREMAIEKAIKMSTNNDIVVLAGKGEDPYQKIKGVDVPYPSDVNVAKKIVEEL
;
A
#
# COMPACT_ATOMS: atom_id res chain seq x y z
N MET A 1 18.88 16.47 -15.27
CA MET A 1 18.32 17.61 -14.52
C MET A 1 19.42 18.21 -13.70
N ALA A 2 19.26 19.46 -13.27
CA ALA A 2 20.26 20.12 -12.47
C ALA A 2 19.60 21.03 -11.44
N LEU A 3 20.17 21.14 -10.24
CA LEU A 3 19.71 22.03 -9.18
C LEU A 3 20.85 22.93 -8.75
N GLU A 4 20.68 24.24 -8.87
CA GLU A 4 21.65 25.20 -8.35
C GLU A 4 21.52 25.34 -6.83
N ILE A 5 22.62 25.60 -6.14
CA ILE A 5 22.64 25.72 -4.69
C ILE A 5 21.79 26.91 -4.20
N THR A 6 21.82 28.05 -4.88
CA THR A 6 21.08 29.26 -4.44
C THR A 6 19.56 29.01 -4.40
N PRO A 7 18.88 28.51 -5.45
CA PRO A 7 17.48 28.11 -5.34
C PRO A 7 17.21 27.05 -4.28
N ALA A 8 18.14 26.09 -4.09
CA ALA A 8 18.02 25.06 -3.07
C ALA A 8 18.00 25.66 -1.65
N LEU A 9 18.90 26.59 -1.36
CA LEU A 9 18.97 27.28 -0.07
C LEU A 9 17.74 28.16 0.16
N SER A 10 17.26 28.92 -0.85
CA SER A 10 16.06 29.72 -0.75
C SER A 10 14.82 28.88 -0.42
N LEU A 11 14.66 27.73 -1.09
CA LEU A 11 13.56 26.80 -0.82
C LEU A 11 13.59 26.25 0.62
N LEU A 12 14.78 25.92 1.12
CA LEU A 12 14.91 25.45 2.50
C LEU A 12 14.63 26.56 3.54
N ASP A 13 15.01 27.79 3.25
CA ASP A 13 14.77 28.94 4.11
C ASP A 13 13.29 29.33 4.16
N GLU A 14 12.61 29.35 3.01
CA GLU A 14 11.17 29.57 2.90
C GLU A 14 10.35 28.57 3.74
N HIS A 15 10.83 27.34 3.85
CA HIS A 15 10.23 26.29 4.68
C HIS A 15 10.77 26.21 6.11
N HIS A 16 11.59 27.18 6.54
CA HIS A 16 12.22 27.24 7.87
C HIS A 16 13.01 25.97 8.23
N LEU A 17 13.64 25.36 7.23
CA LEU A 17 14.47 24.16 7.40
C LEU A 17 15.95 24.48 7.46
N LEU A 18 16.41 25.58 6.86
CA LEU A 18 17.82 25.96 6.82
C LEU A 18 18.26 26.48 8.20
N LYS A 19 19.37 25.93 8.73
CA LYS A 19 20.03 26.42 9.94
C LYS A 19 21.28 27.23 9.59
N GLU A 20 22.12 26.66 8.74
CA GLU A 20 23.44 27.19 8.44
C GLU A 20 23.98 26.58 7.15
N VAL A 21 24.83 27.32 6.44
CA VAL A 21 25.65 26.80 5.35
C VAL A 21 27.12 26.89 5.73
N VAL A 22 27.85 25.80 5.58
CA VAL A 22 29.31 25.73 5.87
C VAL A 22 30.05 25.64 4.55
N ASN A 23 31.14 26.37 4.40
CA ASN A 23 31.98 26.40 3.19
C ASN A 23 31.14 26.61 1.92
N GLU A 24 30.29 27.62 1.92
CA GLU A 24 29.41 27.92 0.80
C GLU A 24 30.22 28.16 -0.47
N GLN A 25 29.89 27.41 -1.52
CA GLN A 25 30.45 27.55 -2.85
C GLN A 25 29.32 27.67 -3.87
N LYS A 26 29.61 28.25 -5.01
CA LYS A 26 28.66 28.25 -6.14
C LYS A 26 28.68 26.87 -6.80
N LEU A 27 27.64 26.08 -6.54
CA LEU A 27 27.51 24.68 -6.98
C LEU A 27 26.26 24.49 -7.81
N THR A 28 26.35 23.55 -8.74
CA THR A 28 25.21 22.99 -9.49
C THR A 28 25.26 21.48 -9.33
N PHE A 29 24.16 20.91 -8.83
CA PHE A 29 24.06 19.47 -8.58
C PHE A 29 23.42 18.79 -9.79
N GLU A 30 24.09 17.76 -10.28
CA GLU A 30 23.65 16.94 -11.42
C GLU A 30 23.06 15.60 -10.95
N ASN A 31 23.27 15.27 -9.66
CA ASN A 31 22.74 14.08 -9.01
C ASN A 31 22.37 14.39 -7.56
N VAL A 32 21.37 13.65 -7.04
CA VAL A 32 20.91 13.70 -5.65
C VAL A 32 20.77 12.28 -5.12
N THR A 33 21.36 11.96 -3.97
CA THR A 33 21.24 10.63 -3.38
C THR A 33 21.46 10.61 -1.88
N TYR A 34 20.89 9.61 -1.21
CA TYR A 34 21.16 9.26 0.18
C TYR A 34 21.99 7.94 0.30
N ASP A 35 22.30 7.31 -0.83
CA ASP A 35 23.09 6.08 -0.89
C ASP A 35 24.49 6.39 -1.39
N SER A 36 25.51 6.25 -0.52
CA SER A 36 26.92 6.51 -0.86
C SER A 36 27.48 5.61 -1.97
N ARG A 37 26.77 4.55 -2.34
CA ARG A 37 27.11 3.66 -3.46
C ARG A 37 26.67 4.23 -4.81
N LYS A 38 25.63 5.11 -4.82
CA LYS A 38 25.02 5.73 -6.00
C LYS A 38 25.54 7.15 -6.27
N VAL A 39 26.59 7.57 -5.60
CA VAL A 39 27.20 8.89 -5.79
C VAL A 39 27.97 8.92 -7.12
N SER A 40 27.86 10.05 -7.83
CA SER A 40 28.62 10.45 -9.01
C SER A 40 29.12 11.88 -8.84
N ASP A 41 29.84 12.41 -9.83
CA ASP A 41 30.30 13.80 -9.82
C ASP A 41 29.11 14.78 -9.65
N ASN A 42 29.37 15.91 -8.97
CA ASN A 42 28.40 16.95 -8.69
C ASN A 42 27.13 16.46 -7.94
N THR A 43 27.29 15.46 -7.06
CA THR A 43 26.20 14.95 -6.24
C THR A 43 25.96 15.80 -5.00
N LEU A 44 24.68 16.10 -4.70
CA LEU A 44 24.20 16.51 -3.39
C LEU A 44 23.82 15.26 -2.57
N PHE A 45 24.58 15.01 -1.49
CA PHE A 45 24.41 13.82 -0.67
C PHE A 45 23.60 14.08 0.60
N PHE A 46 22.62 13.23 0.93
CA PHE A 46 21.78 13.35 2.12
C PHE A 46 22.18 12.38 3.22
N CYS A 47 22.58 12.91 4.38
CA CYS A 47 22.99 12.15 5.57
C CYS A 47 21.74 11.77 6.39
N LYS A 48 20.99 10.73 5.99
CA LYS A 48 19.72 10.34 6.63
C LYS A 48 19.72 8.95 7.28
N GLY A 49 18.77 8.73 8.19
CA GLY A 49 18.49 7.41 8.78
C GLY A 49 19.63 6.92 9.71
N ASN A 50 19.95 5.62 9.65
CA ASN A 50 21.07 5.03 10.40
C ASN A 50 22.42 5.42 9.79
N PHE A 51 22.64 6.72 9.66
CA PHE A 51 23.80 7.30 9.03
C PHE A 51 25.09 7.04 9.83
N LYS A 52 26.17 6.73 9.11
CA LYS A 52 27.52 6.65 9.68
C LYS A 52 28.42 7.66 8.98
N PRO A 53 29.29 8.40 9.72
CA PRO A 53 30.20 9.40 9.14
C PRO A 53 31.03 8.87 7.97
N SER A 54 31.44 7.60 8.02
CA SER A 54 32.16 6.94 6.91
C SER A 54 31.37 6.89 5.58
N TYR A 55 30.04 7.02 5.62
CA TYR A 55 29.24 7.12 4.38
C TYR A 55 29.43 8.48 3.71
N LEU A 56 29.61 9.55 4.49
CA LEU A 56 29.93 10.87 3.96
C LEU A 56 31.34 10.87 3.34
N THR A 57 32.35 10.32 4.03
CA THR A 57 33.68 10.14 3.47
C THR A 57 33.63 9.44 2.12
N SER A 58 32.95 8.29 2.06
CA SER A 58 32.79 7.55 0.80
C SER A 58 32.05 8.32 -0.28
N ALA A 59 31.07 9.15 0.09
CA ALA A 59 30.33 9.98 -0.87
C ALA A 59 31.23 11.09 -1.45
N LEU A 60 32.00 11.77 -0.61
CA LEU A 60 32.95 12.82 -1.04
C LEU A 60 34.05 12.27 -1.94
N GLU A 61 34.64 11.12 -1.61
CA GLU A 61 35.63 10.41 -2.43
C GLU A 61 35.10 10.04 -3.83
N LYS A 62 33.79 9.87 -3.98
CA LYS A 62 33.11 9.51 -5.25
C LYS A 62 32.55 10.70 -6.03
N GLY A 63 32.75 11.94 -5.56
CA GLY A 63 32.39 13.13 -6.31
C GLY A 63 31.17 13.89 -5.76
N ALA A 64 30.71 13.60 -4.53
CA ALA A 64 29.77 14.49 -3.86
C ALA A 64 30.45 15.84 -3.58
N THR A 65 29.79 16.93 -3.97
CA THR A 65 30.32 18.30 -3.80
C THR A 65 29.70 19.01 -2.62
N ALA A 66 28.54 18.55 -2.14
CA ALA A 66 27.88 19.06 -0.95
C ALA A 66 27.11 17.94 -0.23
N TYR A 67 26.81 18.19 1.05
CA TYR A 67 25.96 17.31 1.83
C TYR A 67 24.88 18.07 2.60
N VAL A 68 23.76 17.39 2.87
CA VAL A 68 22.65 17.88 3.70
C VAL A 68 22.57 17.04 4.96
N SER A 69 22.58 17.66 6.12
CA SER A 69 22.51 16.96 7.41
C SER A 69 21.91 17.83 8.52
N GLU A 70 21.58 17.22 9.67
CA GLU A 70 21.05 17.95 10.83
C GLU A 70 22.17 18.51 11.75
N GLN A 71 23.42 18.10 11.52
CA GLN A 71 24.62 18.53 12.23
C GLN A 71 25.86 18.56 11.32
N LYS A 72 26.86 19.29 11.75
CA LYS A 72 28.18 19.29 11.05
C LYS A 72 28.91 17.95 11.29
N TYR A 73 29.60 17.49 10.28
CA TYR A 73 30.48 16.31 10.35
C TYR A 73 31.91 16.71 10.05
N ALA A 74 32.88 16.19 10.84
CA ALA A 74 34.31 16.43 10.63
C ALA A 74 34.79 15.92 9.25
N GLU A 75 34.18 14.83 8.78
CA GLU A 75 34.45 14.22 7.48
C GLU A 75 34.05 15.12 6.29
N GLY A 76 33.17 16.10 6.52
CA GLY A 76 32.68 17.05 5.52
C GLY A 76 33.29 18.47 5.64
N MET A 77 34.39 18.66 6.40
CA MET A 77 34.92 20.01 6.69
C MET A 77 35.36 20.80 5.45
N ASP A 78 35.78 20.11 4.40
CA ASP A 78 36.22 20.73 3.14
C ASP A 78 35.13 20.83 2.07
N ALA A 79 33.98 20.22 2.30
CA ALA A 79 32.80 20.26 1.40
C ALA A 79 31.80 21.32 1.82
N THR A 80 30.91 21.71 0.90
CA THR A 80 29.76 22.54 1.27
C THR A 80 28.76 21.74 2.10
N GLY A 81 28.54 22.15 3.34
CA GLY A 81 27.57 21.55 4.26
C GLY A 81 26.30 22.39 4.37
N ILE A 82 25.15 21.85 4.00
CA ILE A 82 23.83 22.45 4.16
C ILE A 82 23.20 21.86 5.44
N ILE A 83 23.27 22.61 6.54
CA ILE A 83 22.78 22.13 7.84
C ILE A 83 21.32 22.55 8.01
N VAL A 84 20.46 21.55 8.27
CA VAL A 84 19.00 21.72 8.32
C VAL A 84 18.41 21.27 9.64
N THR A 85 17.16 21.68 9.89
CA THR A 85 16.40 21.25 11.08
C THR A 85 15.90 19.81 10.97
N ASN A 86 15.63 19.33 9.75
CA ASN A 86 15.16 17.98 9.46
C ASN A 86 15.61 17.56 8.06
N VAL A 87 16.50 16.57 8.00
CA VAL A 87 17.09 16.10 6.74
C VAL A 87 16.08 15.41 5.83
N GLN A 88 15.07 14.73 6.38
CA GLN A 88 14.05 14.04 5.58
C GLN A 88 13.11 15.03 4.90
N LYS A 89 12.69 16.10 5.60
CA LYS A 89 11.91 17.19 5.00
C LYS A 89 12.71 17.93 3.92
N ALA A 90 13.96 18.24 4.21
CA ALA A 90 14.87 18.87 3.24
C ALA A 90 15.05 17.98 2.00
N MET A 91 15.21 16.67 2.18
CA MET A 91 15.34 15.71 1.11
C MET A 91 14.10 15.66 0.21
N ALA A 92 12.89 15.74 0.79
CA ALA A 92 11.66 15.78 0.02
C ALA A 92 11.54 17.05 -0.84
N LEU A 93 11.79 18.23 -0.25
CA LEU A 93 11.73 19.50 -0.98
C LEU A 93 12.78 19.61 -2.08
N LEU A 94 14.03 19.29 -1.74
CA LEU A 94 15.13 19.35 -2.71
C LEU A 94 15.03 18.28 -3.79
N GLY A 95 14.48 17.10 -3.46
CA GLY A 95 14.13 16.07 -4.44
C GLY A 95 13.07 16.55 -5.41
N ALA A 96 11.98 17.15 -4.93
CA ALA A 96 10.95 17.74 -5.79
C ALA A 96 11.54 18.80 -6.72
N ALA A 97 12.36 19.71 -6.18
CA ALA A 97 13.00 20.77 -6.95
C ALA A 97 13.98 20.22 -7.98
N PHE A 98 14.83 19.25 -7.61
CA PHE A 98 15.79 18.61 -8.53
C PHE A 98 15.09 17.95 -9.72
N TYR A 99 13.97 17.27 -9.47
CA TYR A 99 13.15 16.63 -10.51
C TYR A 99 12.14 17.59 -11.17
N GLY A 100 12.23 18.89 -10.92
CA GLY A 100 11.42 19.92 -11.57
C GLY A 100 9.94 19.88 -11.18
N PHE A 101 9.64 19.56 -9.93
CA PHE A 101 8.28 19.53 -9.35
C PHE A 101 7.27 18.69 -10.17
N PRO A 102 7.55 17.42 -10.45
CA PRO A 102 6.68 16.59 -11.31
C PRO A 102 5.26 16.41 -10.76
N GLN A 103 5.07 16.56 -9.46
CA GLN A 103 3.75 16.52 -8.81
C GLN A 103 2.80 17.61 -9.32
N ASN A 104 3.29 18.70 -9.87
CA ASN A 104 2.46 19.77 -10.43
C ASN A 104 1.95 19.48 -11.85
N GLU A 105 2.45 18.41 -12.47
CA GLU A 105 2.10 17.97 -13.82
C GLU A 105 1.19 16.74 -13.81
N LEU A 106 0.89 16.19 -12.62
CA LEU A 106 0.07 15.00 -12.44
C LEU A 106 -1.18 15.32 -11.61
N PHE A 107 -2.32 14.74 -11.98
CA PHE A 107 -3.47 14.66 -11.09
C PHE A 107 -3.26 13.46 -10.16
N ILE A 108 -3.16 13.70 -8.83
CA ILE A 108 -2.74 12.67 -7.88
C ILE A 108 -3.90 12.22 -7.00
N ILE A 109 -4.24 10.92 -7.08
CA ILE A 109 -5.16 10.23 -6.18
C ILE A 109 -4.34 9.42 -5.18
N ALA A 110 -4.56 9.63 -3.89
CA ALA A 110 -3.79 9.00 -2.83
C ALA A 110 -4.68 8.24 -1.83
N TYR A 111 -4.34 6.99 -1.55
CA TYR A 111 -5.07 6.11 -0.64
C TYR A 111 -4.34 5.89 0.67
N THR A 112 -5.02 6.11 1.80
CA THR A 112 -4.56 5.64 3.11
C THR A 112 -5.62 4.76 3.77
N GLY A 113 -5.19 3.99 4.75
CA GLY A 113 -6.01 3.05 5.51
C GLY A 113 -5.14 1.94 6.09
N THR A 114 -5.64 1.20 7.04
CA THR A 114 -4.96 -0.01 7.50
C THR A 114 -5.00 -1.06 6.39
N LYS A 115 -6.14 -1.20 5.70
CA LYS A 115 -6.39 -2.18 4.64
C LYS A 115 -7.04 -1.56 3.42
N GLY A 116 -7.07 -2.31 2.31
CA GLY A 116 -7.77 -1.94 1.09
C GLY A 116 -7.02 -1.00 0.15
N LYS A 117 -5.93 -0.35 0.58
CA LYS A 117 -5.18 0.61 -0.24
C LYS A 117 -4.79 0.07 -1.60
N THR A 118 -4.14 -1.08 -1.65
CA THR A 118 -3.69 -1.72 -2.90
C THR A 118 -4.88 -2.04 -3.80
N THR A 119 -5.91 -2.69 -3.26
CA THR A 119 -7.12 -3.04 -4.03
C THR A 119 -7.79 -1.80 -4.60
N SER A 120 -8.00 -0.76 -3.78
CA SER A 120 -8.59 0.50 -4.24
C SER A 120 -7.72 1.21 -5.28
N ALA A 121 -6.40 1.19 -5.11
CA ALA A 121 -5.47 1.80 -6.06
C ALA A 121 -5.51 1.10 -7.42
N TYR A 122 -5.56 -0.24 -7.45
CA TYR A 122 -5.71 -1.00 -8.69
C TYR A 122 -7.06 -0.75 -9.37
N PHE A 123 -8.17 -0.72 -8.61
CA PHE A 123 -9.46 -0.35 -9.17
C PHE A 123 -9.42 1.05 -9.80
N ALA A 124 -8.86 2.03 -9.10
CA ALA A 124 -8.77 3.41 -9.60
C ALA A 124 -7.86 3.51 -10.83
N GLU A 125 -6.71 2.83 -10.82
CA GLU A 125 -5.80 2.79 -11.95
C GLU A 125 -6.48 2.23 -13.20
N HIS A 126 -7.19 1.10 -13.10
CA HIS A 126 -7.89 0.49 -14.23
C HIS A 126 -9.01 1.40 -14.78
N ILE A 127 -9.78 2.06 -13.91
CA ILE A 127 -10.81 3.02 -14.34
C ILE A 127 -10.16 4.19 -15.08
N LEU A 128 -9.09 4.77 -14.51
CA LEU A 128 -8.38 5.90 -15.11
C LEU A 128 -7.65 5.50 -16.39
N ALA A 129 -7.08 4.31 -16.46
CA ALA A 129 -6.46 3.81 -17.68
C ALA A 129 -7.46 3.79 -18.84
N LYS A 130 -8.72 3.41 -18.55
CA LYS A 130 -9.80 3.49 -19.54
C LYS A 130 -10.18 4.92 -19.89
N ALA A 131 -10.33 5.79 -18.88
CA ALA A 131 -10.79 7.17 -19.05
C ALA A 131 -9.75 8.07 -19.76
N THR A 132 -8.45 7.80 -19.56
CA THR A 132 -7.32 8.64 -20.01
C THR A 132 -6.52 8.05 -21.18
N ASP A 133 -6.99 6.97 -21.77
CA ASP A 133 -6.24 6.21 -22.79
C ASP A 133 -4.85 5.79 -22.27
N LYS A 134 -4.85 5.10 -21.11
CA LYS A 134 -3.68 4.55 -20.42
C LYS A 134 -2.65 5.59 -19.94
N LYS A 135 -3.05 6.84 -19.70
CA LYS A 135 -2.15 7.89 -19.19
C LYS A 135 -2.18 7.97 -17.66
N VAL A 136 -2.08 6.85 -16.98
CA VAL A 136 -2.08 6.76 -15.51
C VAL A 136 -0.88 5.96 -15.01
N ALA A 137 -0.18 6.49 -14.01
CA ALA A 137 0.86 5.82 -13.26
C ALA A 137 0.28 5.21 -11.97
N LEU A 138 0.89 4.13 -11.47
CA LEU A 138 0.52 3.47 -10.23
C LEU A 138 1.73 3.30 -9.32
N PHE A 139 1.64 3.80 -8.06
CA PHE A 139 2.63 3.52 -7.02
C PHE A 139 1.95 2.74 -5.88
N SER A 140 2.12 1.45 -5.88
CA SER A 140 1.46 0.53 -4.94
C SER A 140 2.47 -0.28 -4.11
N THR A 141 1.96 -1.05 -3.17
CA THR A 141 2.76 -2.04 -2.42
C THR A 141 3.33 -3.13 -3.32
N ILE A 142 2.62 -3.48 -4.39
CA ILE A 142 3.00 -4.56 -5.32
C ILE A 142 3.94 -4.01 -6.39
N ASP A 143 3.44 -3.06 -7.19
CA ASP A 143 4.12 -2.54 -8.37
C ASP A 143 4.25 -1.02 -8.35
N ARG A 144 5.28 -0.53 -9.07
CA ARG A 144 5.32 0.80 -9.64
C ARG A 144 5.16 0.70 -11.14
N VAL A 145 4.21 1.45 -11.66
CA VAL A 145 3.93 1.55 -13.11
C VAL A 145 4.16 3.00 -13.51
N LEU A 146 5.20 3.25 -14.29
CA LEU A 146 5.62 4.60 -14.71
C LEU A 146 5.23 4.90 -16.16
N GLY A 147 4.63 3.93 -16.85
CA GLY A 147 4.24 4.05 -18.25
C GLY A 147 3.71 2.74 -18.80
N ASN A 148 3.57 2.66 -20.14
CA ASN A 148 2.91 1.56 -20.81
C ASN A 148 3.86 0.46 -21.32
N GLU A 149 5.18 0.70 -21.28
CA GLU A 149 6.16 -0.29 -21.74
C GLU A 149 6.49 -1.28 -20.61
N PRO A 150 6.85 -2.54 -20.93
CA PRO A 150 7.11 -3.56 -19.94
C PRO A 150 8.21 -3.22 -18.93
N ASP A 151 9.26 -2.50 -19.34
CA ASP A 151 10.37 -2.06 -18.50
C ASP A 151 10.02 -0.85 -17.59
N GLN A 152 8.86 -0.23 -17.82
CA GLN A 152 8.31 0.85 -17.01
C GLN A 152 7.40 0.34 -15.87
N ARG A 153 7.30 -0.98 -15.72
CA ARG A 153 6.62 -1.65 -14.60
C ARG A 153 7.60 -2.53 -13.86
N PHE A 154 7.70 -2.33 -12.55
CA PHE A 154 8.61 -3.09 -11.70
C PHE A 154 8.07 -3.24 -10.28
N LYS A 155 8.58 -4.24 -9.55
CA LYS A 155 8.19 -4.52 -8.17
C LYS A 155 8.54 -3.36 -7.25
N SER A 156 7.65 -3.01 -6.34
CA SER A 156 7.88 -2.01 -5.30
C SER A 156 8.69 -2.56 -4.13
N ASP A 157 9.69 -1.80 -3.67
CA ASP A 157 10.41 -2.11 -2.43
C ASP A 157 9.65 -1.62 -1.19
N LEU A 158 8.90 -0.56 -1.33
CA LEU A 158 8.13 0.10 -0.27
C LEU A 158 6.76 0.52 -0.80
N THR A 159 5.72 0.41 0.03
CA THR A 159 4.37 0.90 -0.29
C THR A 159 4.37 2.37 -0.75
N THR A 160 5.13 3.22 -0.06
CA THR A 160 5.39 4.60 -0.46
C THR A 160 6.89 4.77 -0.55
N PRO A 161 7.45 5.13 -1.72
CA PRO A 161 8.90 5.29 -1.91
C PRO A 161 9.54 6.31 -0.96
N GLU A 162 10.86 6.24 -0.79
CA GLU A 162 11.62 7.34 -0.20
C GLU A 162 11.52 8.57 -1.10
N SER A 163 11.60 9.77 -0.53
CA SER A 163 11.23 11.00 -1.27
C SER A 163 12.02 11.22 -2.56
N LEU A 164 13.32 10.92 -2.60
CA LEU A 164 14.08 11.06 -3.85
C LEU A 164 13.61 10.07 -4.92
N ASP A 165 13.35 8.82 -4.54
CA ASP A 165 12.83 7.81 -5.46
C ASP A 165 11.40 8.16 -5.90
N LEU A 166 10.58 8.71 -4.99
CA LEU A 166 9.21 9.15 -5.29
C LEU A 166 9.19 10.23 -6.38
N PHE A 167 9.98 11.30 -6.22
CA PHE A 167 10.00 12.37 -7.22
C PHE A 167 10.71 11.98 -8.52
N HIS A 168 11.73 11.10 -8.44
CA HIS A 168 12.33 10.49 -9.62
C HIS A 168 11.28 9.73 -10.44
N ASP A 169 10.51 8.85 -9.79
CA ASP A 169 9.52 8.02 -10.45
C ASP A 169 8.33 8.85 -10.97
N MET A 170 7.91 9.90 -10.24
CA MET A 170 6.93 10.86 -10.76
C MET A 170 7.43 11.56 -12.02
N ARG A 171 8.70 12.00 -12.05
CA ARG A 171 9.29 12.62 -13.25
C ARG A 171 9.38 11.64 -14.40
N ALA A 172 9.76 10.40 -14.15
CA ALA A 172 9.78 9.36 -15.15
C ALA A 172 8.37 9.11 -15.72
N ALA A 173 7.34 9.06 -14.87
CA ALA A 173 5.95 8.93 -15.30
C ALA A 173 5.50 10.09 -16.20
N VAL A 174 5.80 11.33 -15.81
CA VAL A 174 5.51 12.52 -16.66
C VAL A 174 6.22 12.42 -18.01
N ASN A 175 7.49 12.06 -18.02
CA ASN A 175 8.28 11.91 -19.25
C ASN A 175 7.73 10.79 -20.16
N ASN A 176 7.12 9.76 -19.59
CA ASN A 176 6.43 8.68 -20.29
C ASN A 176 5.00 9.07 -20.74
N GLY A 177 4.59 10.31 -20.51
CA GLY A 177 3.29 10.86 -20.95
C GLY A 177 2.13 10.58 -20.01
N MET A 178 2.40 10.17 -18.77
CA MET A 178 1.35 10.01 -17.76
C MET A 178 0.83 11.38 -17.30
N THR A 179 -0.47 11.49 -17.09
CA THR A 179 -1.16 12.71 -16.64
C THR A 179 -1.80 12.52 -15.28
N HIS A 180 -1.95 11.29 -14.85
CA HIS A 180 -2.54 10.90 -13.57
C HIS A 180 -1.61 9.97 -12.83
N LEU A 181 -1.68 10.03 -11.49
CA LEU A 181 -0.99 9.11 -10.59
C LEU A 181 -1.98 8.62 -9.54
N VAL A 182 -2.08 7.31 -9.41
CA VAL A 182 -2.74 6.67 -8.27
C VAL A 182 -1.66 6.12 -7.35
N MET A 183 -1.70 6.44 -6.06
CA MET A 183 -0.67 5.98 -5.13
C MET A 183 -1.20 5.58 -3.75
N GLU A 184 -0.52 4.63 -3.15
CA GLU A 184 -0.70 4.29 -1.74
C GLU A 184 0.18 5.19 -0.87
N VAL A 185 -0.41 5.76 0.20
CA VAL A 185 0.30 6.55 1.20
C VAL A 185 0.18 5.86 2.56
N SER A 186 1.27 5.23 2.99
CA SER A 186 1.35 4.56 4.28
C SER A 186 1.51 5.57 5.41
N SER A 187 1.15 5.20 6.65
CA SER A 187 1.40 6.02 7.83
C SER A 187 2.89 6.34 8.01
N GLN A 188 3.77 5.39 7.65
CA GLN A 188 5.23 5.58 7.68
C GLN A 188 5.71 6.63 6.67
N ALA A 189 4.97 6.88 5.59
CA ALA A 189 5.30 7.93 4.64
C ALA A 189 5.25 9.32 5.29
N TYR A 190 4.25 9.57 6.11
CA TYR A 190 4.18 10.81 6.90
C TYR A 190 5.17 10.82 8.06
N LYS A 191 5.25 9.74 8.83
CA LYS A 191 6.20 9.64 9.95
C LYS A 191 7.66 9.89 9.53
N LYS A 192 8.01 9.45 8.33
CA LYS A 192 9.37 9.61 7.75
C LYS A 192 9.47 10.75 6.73
N ASN A 193 8.48 11.63 6.67
CA ASN A 193 8.45 12.79 5.78
C ASN A 193 8.68 12.48 4.28
N ARG A 194 8.33 11.26 3.81
CA ARG A 194 8.54 10.86 2.42
C ARG A 194 7.71 11.66 1.42
N VAL A 195 6.52 12.10 1.85
CA VAL A 195 5.56 12.87 1.07
C VAL A 195 5.48 14.33 1.53
N TYR A 196 6.48 14.82 2.26
CA TYR A 196 6.50 16.21 2.73
C TYR A 196 6.50 17.20 1.55
N GLY A 197 5.62 18.19 1.61
CA GLY A 197 5.44 19.18 0.55
C GLY A 197 4.53 18.74 -0.61
N LEU A 198 4.00 17.50 -0.59
CA LEU A 198 2.98 17.09 -1.56
C LEU A 198 1.59 17.57 -1.13
N THR A 199 0.81 18.04 -2.12
CA THR A 199 -0.63 18.21 -2.03
C THR A 199 -1.29 17.28 -3.03
N PHE A 200 -2.24 16.47 -2.56
CA PHE A 200 -2.97 15.51 -3.39
C PHE A 200 -4.25 16.13 -3.94
N ASP A 201 -4.64 15.78 -5.17
CA ASP A 201 -5.91 16.25 -5.72
C ASP A 201 -7.10 15.56 -5.07
N VAL A 202 -6.95 14.26 -4.73
CA VAL A 202 -7.93 13.49 -3.97
C VAL A 202 -7.21 12.61 -2.95
N GLY A 203 -7.52 12.78 -1.68
CA GLY A 203 -7.07 11.92 -0.59
C GLY A 203 -8.18 11.03 -0.06
N ILE A 204 -7.94 9.73 0.02
CA ILE A 204 -8.92 8.74 0.42
C ILE A 204 -8.54 8.08 1.75
N PHE A 205 -9.46 8.12 2.71
CA PHE A 205 -9.34 7.41 3.99
C PHE A 205 -10.28 6.21 4.03
N LEU A 206 -9.72 5.00 3.89
CA LEU A 206 -10.51 3.77 3.78
C LEU A 206 -10.96 3.24 5.15
N ASN A 207 -10.03 3.11 6.08
CA ASN A 207 -10.31 2.53 7.40
C ASN A 207 -9.09 2.69 8.33
N ILE A 208 -9.34 2.48 9.63
CA ILE A 208 -8.29 2.36 10.64
C ILE A 208 -8.62 1.27 11.65
N SER A 209 -7.62 0.48 11.98
CA SER A 209 -7.62 -0.47 13.09
C SER A 209 -6.21 -0.60 13.66
N PRO A 210 -6.03 -1.04 14.92
CA PRO A 210 -4.69 -1.20 15.49
C PRO A 210 -3.81 -2.10 14.62
N ASP A 211 -2.71 -1.53 14.11
CA ASP A 211 -1.68 -2.20 13.33
C ASP A 211 -0.40 -1.34 13.38
N HIS A 212 0.74 -1.89 13.04
CA HIS A 212 2.01 -1.16 13.00
C HIS A 212 2.38 -0.42 14.32
N ILE A 213 1.99 -0.95 15.48
CA ILE A 213 2.35 -0.39 16.79
C ILE A 213 3.51 -1.20 17.34
N GLY A 214 4.66 -0.55 17.56
CA GLY A 214 5.85 -1.21 18.04
C GLY A 214 7.09 -0.30 18.09
N ARG A 215 8.18 -0.82 18.64
CA ARG A 215 9.41 -0.08 18.89
C ARG A 215 10.01 0.61 17.63
N ASN A 216 9.90 -0.04 16.47
CA ASN A 216 10.45 0.45 15.19
C ASN A 216 9.36 0.97 14.23
N GLU A 217 8.13 1.07 14.72
CA GLU A 217 6.97 1.50 13.97
C GLU A 217 6.34 2.73 14.63
N HIS A 218 5.04 2.72 14.88
CA HIS A 218 4.36 3.79 15.63
C HIS A 218 4.44 3.49 17.14
N PRO A 219 4.81 4.46 17.99
CA PRO A 219 4.88 4.23 19.43
C PRO A 219 3.49 4.01 20.07
N THR A 220 2.46 4.62 19.50
CA THR A 220 1.07 4.54 19.96
C THR A 220 0.11 4.45 18.79
N PHE A 221 -1.14 4.07 19.09
CA PHE A 221 -2.21 4.11 18.11
C PHE A 221 -2.53 5.54 17.66
N ASP A 222 -2.47 6.50 18.56
CA ASP A 222 -2.74 7.92 18.24
C ASP A 222 -1.72 8.47 17.24
N ASP A 223 -0.43 8.13 17.38
CA ASP A 223 0.60 8.48 16.39
C ASP A 223 0.32 7.83 15.02
N TYR A 224 -0.18 6.59 15.03
CA TYR A 224 -0.57 5.88 13.81
C TYR A 224 -1.78 6.52 13.12
N LEU A 225 -2.84 6.84 13.88
CA LEU A 225 -4.03 7.54 13.39
C LEU A 225 -3.65 8.91 12.85
N HIS A 226 -2.95 9.72 13.65
CA HIS A 226 -2.51 11.06 13.26
C HIS A 226 -1.72 11.05 11.95
N CYS A 227 -0.77 10.12 11.79
CA CYS A 227 0.00 10.01 10.53
C CYS A 227 -0.89 9.70 9.32
N LYS A 228 -1.98 8.92 9.48
CA LYS A 228 -2.90 8.65 8.36
C LYS A 228 -3.81 9.84 8.05
N GLU A 229 -4.26 10.55 9.07
CA GLU A 229 -5.10 11.74 8.92
C GLU A 229 -4.39 12.86 8.16
N GLN A 230 -3.04 12.91 8.22
CA GLN A 230 -2.26 13.88 7.46
C GLN A 230 -2.50 13.82 5.95
N LEU A 231 -2.95 12.67 5.41
CA LEU A 231 -3.32 12.59 4.00
C LEU A 231 -4.49 13.54 3.70
N LEU A 232 -5.51 13.56 4.55
CA LEU A 232 -6.68 14.43 4.36
C LEU A 232 -6.30 15.90 4.48
N VAL A 233 -5.45 16.24 5.47
CA VAL A 233 -4.94 17.61 5.66
C VAL A 233 -4.20 18.13 4.43
N ASN A 234 -3.53 17.26 3.68
CA ASN A 234 -2.74 17.62 2.51
C ASN A 234 -3.46 17.26 1.19
N SER A 235 -4.80 17.24 1.20
CA SER A 235 -5.60 16.93 0.01
C SER A 235 -6.58 18.06 -0.32
N LYS A 236 -6.76 18.35 -1.62
CA LYS A 236 -7.73 19.32 -2.10
C LYS A 236 -9.16 18.82 -1.93
N ARG A 237 -9.38 17.52 -2.14
CA ARG A 237 -10.66 16.83 -1.95
C ARG A 237 -10.43 15.59 -1.10
N CYS A 238 -11.38 15.28 -0.22
CA CYS A 238 -11.31 14.16 0.70
C CYS A 238 -12.44 13.17 0.43
N VAL A 239 -12.14 11.89 0.38
CA VAL A 239 -13.11 10.79 0.30
C VAL A 239 -12.94 9.91 1.53
N ILE A 240 -13.99 9.79 2.35
CA ILE A 240 -13.92 9.14 3.66
C ILE A 240 -14.93 8.00 3.71
N ASN A 241 -14.46 6.81 4.11
CA ASN A 241 -15.38 5.73 4.42
C ASN A 241 -16.06 6.01 5.77
N GLY A 242 -17.38 6.18 5.74
CA GLY A 242 -18.20 6.46 6.93
C GLY A 242 -18.28 5.31 7.93
N GLU A 243 -17.88 4.10 7.55
CA GLU A 243 -17.82 2.94 8.43
C GLU A 243 -16.45 2.79 9.13
N THR A 244 -15.52 3.74 8.94
CA THR A 244 -14.22 3.70 9.60
C THR A 244 -14.34 3.90 11.11
N ALA A 245 -13.54 3.20 11.89
CA ALA A 245 -13.37 3.56 13.29
C ALA A 245 -12.81 5.00 13.39
N TYR A 246 -13.13 5.70 14.48
CA TYR A 246 -12.71 7.10 14.70
C TYR A 246 -13.18 8.06 13.60
N LEU A 247 -14.33 7.78 12.96
CA LEU A 247 -14.89 8.60 11.88
C LEU A 247 -14.97 10.09 12.24
N ARG A 248 -15.35 10.39 13.48
CA ARG A 248 -15.44 11.77 13.97
C ARG A 248 -14.10 12.50 13.83
N ASP A 249 -13.03 11.92 14.35
CA ASP A 249 -11.70 12.52 14.31
C ASP A 249 -11.20 12.69 12.88
N VAL A 250 -11.36 11.64 12.06
CA VAL A 250 -11.02 11.63 10.63
C VAL A 250 -11.78 12.72 9.86
N TYR A 251 -13.10 12.83 10.07
CA TYR A 251 -13.92 13.82 9.37
C TYR A 251 -13.58 15.26 9.76
N TYR A 252 -13.42 15.53 11.07
CA TYR A 252 -13.09 16.88 11.53
C TYR A 252 -11.64 17.26 11.19
N THR A 253 -10.72 16.31 11.10
CA THR A 253 -9.37 16.56 10.57
C THR A 253 -9.43 16.97 9.09
N ALA A 254 -10.20 16.31 8.25
CA ALA A 254 -10.43 16.73 6.87
C ALA A 254 -11.02 18.15 6.81
N LYS A 255 -12.06 18.39 7.61
CA LYS A 255 -12.76 19.68 7.66
C LYS A 255 -11.89 20.85 8.16
N ALA A 256 -10.76 20.58 8.80
CA ALA A 256 -9.84 21.62 9.26
C ALA A 256 -9.11 22.34 8.10
N THR A 257 -9.00 21.69 6.94
CA THR A 257 -8.24 22.21 5.78
C THR A 257 -9.01 22.13 4.46
N THR A 258 -10.15 21.44 4.43
CA THR A 258 -10.94 21.21 3.20
C THR A 258 -12.38 21.68 3.44
N GLU A 259 -12.93 22.41 2.47
CA GLU A 259 -14.33 22.85 2.54
C GLU A 259 -15.30 21.67 2.48
N PRO A 260 -16.48 21.75 3.13
CA PRO A 260 -17.44 20.65 3.16
C PRO A 260 -17.89 20.16 1.78
N GLU A 261 -17.90 21.03 0.79
CA GLU A 261 -18.24 20.73 -0.60
C GLU A 261 -17.24 19.78 -1.26
N ASP A 262 -16.00 19.77 -0.80
CA ASP A 262 -14.91 18.92 -1.29
C ASP A 262 -14.64 17.70 -0.39
N ILE A 263 -15.47 17.46 0.65
CA ILE A 263 -15.40 16.26 1.50
C ILE A 263 -16.58 15.34 1.13
N TYR A 264 -16.29 14.13 0.69
CA TYR A 264 -17.27 13.12 0.32
C TYR A 264 -17.22 11.94 1.30
N VAL A 265 -18.33 11.66 1.95
CA VAL A 265 -18.47 10.49 2.84
C VAL A 265 -19.29 9.42 2.12
N PHE A 266 -18.75 8.20 2.03
CA PHE A 266 -19.46 7.06 1.48
C PHE A 266 -19.63 5.97 2.54
N ALA A 267 -20.74 5.23 2.49
CA ALA A 267 -20.99 4.13 3.41
C ALA A 267 -21.90 3.07 2.78
N ARG A 268 -21.92 1.88 3.35
CA ARG A 268 -22.89 0.84 3.03
C ARG A 268 -24.29 1.30 3.43
N LYS A 269 -25.28 0.99 2.63
CA LYS A 269 -26.68 1.30 2.92
C LYS A 269 -27.11 0.69 4.26
N GLY A 270 -27.66 1.55 5.11
CA GLY A 270 -28.06 1.16 6.46
C GLY A 270 -26.94 1.10 7.49
N ALA A 271 -25.72 1.47 7.15
CA ALA A 271 -24.63 1.58 8.12
C ALA A 271 -24.94 2.63 9.19
N GLN A 272 -24.56 2.36 10.43
CA GLN A 272 -24.70 3.28 11.55
C GLN A 272 -23.54 4.29 11.53
N ILE A 273 -23.83 5.53 11.14
CA ILE A 273 -22.82 6.59 11.06
C ILE A 273 -22.84 7.42 12.34
N SER A 274 -21.68 7.60 12.96
CA SER A 274 -21.53 8.36 14.20
C SER A 274 -21.67 9.88 13.97
N ASP A 275 -22.04 10.60 15.01
CA ASP A 275 -22.00 12.08 15.14
C ASP A 275 -22.81 12.86 14.09
N ASN A 276 -23.84 12.25 13.47
CA ASN A 276 -24.65 12.84 12.42
C ASN A 276 -23.82 13.36 11.22
N ILE A 277 -22.67 12.76 10.94
CA ILE A 277 -21.88 13.06 9.76
C ILE A 277 -22.69 12.66 8.53
N PRO A 278 -22.93 13.56 7.55
CA PRO A 278 -23.75 13.25 6.39
C PRO A 278 -23.04 12.24 5.49
N VAL A 279 -23.79 11.27 5.00
CA VAL A 279 -23.35 10.34 3.95
C VAL A 279 -23.74 10.93 2.60
N ASP A 280 -22.77 11.13 1.74
CA ASP A 280 -22.99 11.67 0.40
C ASP A 280 -23.29 10.58 -0.63
N ILE A 281 -22.74 9.39 -0.44
CA ILE A 281 -22.84 8.27 -1.38
C ILE A 281 -23.07 6.99 -0.59
N GLU A 282 -24.10 6.26 -0.93
CA GLU A 282 -24.33 4.92 -0.39
C GLU A 282 -24.06 3.83 -1.42
N TYR A 283 -23.65 2.66 -0.96
CA TYR A 283 -23.55 1.45 -1.76
C TYR A 283 -24.21 0.26 -1.08
N GLN A 284 -24.69 -0.69 -1.85
CA GLN A 284 -25.23 -1.95 -1.34
C GLN A 284 -24.80 -3.11 -2.24
N ASN A 285 -24.69 -4.29 -1.66
CA ASN A 285 -24.57 -5.53 -2.43
C ASN A 285 -25.89 -5.83 -3.12
N ASP A 286 -25.85 -6.12 -4.41
CA ASP A 286 -26.98 -6.57 -5.20
C ASP A 286 -26.87 -8.06 -5.53
N PHE A 287 -25.63 -8.57 -5.70
CA PHE A 287 -25.34 -9.96 -5.98
C PHE A 287 -23.89 -10.28 -5.68
N GLU A 288 -23.61 -11.46 -5.12
CA GLU A 288 -22.25 -11.96 -4.90
C GLU A 288 -22.16 -13.46 -5.08
N ASN A 289 -21.04 -13.91 -5.66
CA ASN A 289 -20.59 -15.30 -5.69
C ASN A 289 -19.06 -15.37 -5.65
N LEU A 290 -18.48 -16.58 -5.77
CA LEU A 290 -17.01 -16.79 -5.72
C LEU A 290 -16.23 -16.04 -6.81
N HIS A 291 -16.86 -15.59 -7.89
CA HIS A 291 -16.19 -15.04 -9.06
C HIS A 291 -16.43 -13.56 -9.27
N LYS A 292 -17.50 -13.02 -8.70
CA LYS A 292 -17.89 -11.63 -8.89
C LYS A 292 -18.82 -11.13 -7.81
N SER A 293 -18.81 -9.85 -7.61
CA SER A 293 -19.79 -9.10 -6.84
C SER A 293 -20.43 -8.04 -7.73
N VAL A 294 -21.69 -7.71 -7.51
CA VAL A 294 -22.35 -6.57 -8.14
C VAL A 294 -22.80 -5.63 -7.03
N ILE A 295 -22.37 -4.38 -7.11
CA ILE A 295 -22.77 -3.35 -6.19
C ILE A 295 -23.66 -2.32 -6.88
N GLU A 296 -24.65 -1.83 -6.17
CA GLU A 296 -25.43 -0.65 -6.56
C GLU A 296 -24.92 0.54 -5.76
N VAL A 297 -24.54 1.61 -6.46
CA VAL A 297 -24.04 2.86 -5.86
C VAL A 297 -25.04 3.97 -6.14
N LYS A 298 -25.28 4.86 -5.15
CA LYS A 298 -26.24 5.95 -5.25
C LYS A 298 -25.70 7.22 -4.57
N GLY A 299 -25.77 8.34 -5.29
CA GLY A 299 -25.53 9.67 -4.75
C GLY A 299 -26.73 10.19 -3.96
N LEU A 300 -26.50 10.58 -2.71
CA LEU A 300 -27.53 11.08 -1.79
C LEU A 300 -27.55 12.61 -1.70
N SER A 301 -26.37 13.25 -1.73
CA SER A 301 -26.24 14.71 -1.68
C SER A 301 -26.19 15.34 -3.08
N ASP A 302 -26.50 16.62 -3.18
CA ASP A 302 -26.45 17.35 -4.46
C ASP A 302 -25.06 17.27 -5.10
N LYS A 303 -23.97 17.44 -4.33
CA LYS A 303 -22.60 17.32 -4.83
C LYS A 303 -22.29 15.90 -5.34
N ALA A 304 -22.80 14.85 -4.69
CA ALA A 304 -22.64 13.47 -5.16
C ALA A 304 -23.44 13.19 -6.43
N GLN A 305 -24.62 13.78 -6.58
CA GLN A 305 -25.42 13.65 -7.80
C GLN A 305 -24.72 14.28 -9.01
N THR A 306 -23.98 15.37 -8.82
CA THR A 306 -23.18 15.98 -9.92
C THR A 306 -22.08 15.07 -10.44
N LEU A 307 -21.63 14.11 -9.66
CA LEU A 307 -20.64 13.10 -10.09
C LEU A 307 -21.23 12.03 -11.00
N HIS A 308 -22.58 11.93 -11.10
CA HIS A 308 -23.27 10.88 -11.85
C HIS A 308 -22.80 9.46 -11.44
N VAL A 309 -22.66 9.25 -10.12
CA VAL A 309 -22.14 8.02 -9.55
C VAL A 309 -23.13 6.86 -9.61
N ASP A 310 -24.42 7.16 -9.77
CA ASP A 310 -25.53 6.20 -9.70
C ASP A 310 -25.39 5.06 -10.71
N GLY A 311 -25.59 3.84 -10.25
CA GLY A 311 -25.64 2.67 -11.11
C GLY A 311 -25.14 1.39 -10.46
N LYS A 312 -25.20 0.31 -11.26
CA LYS A 312 -24.68 -0.99 -10.89
C LYS A 312 -23.29 -1.19 -11.48
N TYR A 313 -22.39 -1.75 -10.68
CA TYR A 313 -21.01 -2.01 -11.03
C TYR A 313 -20.67 -3.46 -10.71
N GLU A 314 -20.19 -4.19 -11.70
CA GLU A 314 -19.71 -5.57 -11.55
C GLU A 314 -18.24 -5.55 -11.19
N LEU A 315 -17.85 -6.29 -10.14
CA LEU A 315 -16.49 -6.38 -9.63
C LEU A 315 -15.96 -7.79 -9.87
N SER A 316 -14.75 -7.89 -10.41
CA SER A 316 -14.05 -9.19 -10.59
C SER A 316 -13.48 -9.74 -9.28
N VAL A 317 -13.37 -8.90 -8.25
CA VAL A 317 -12.80 -9.29 -6.95
C VAL A 317 -13.92 -9.24 -5.91
N PRO A 318 -14.55 -10.40 -5.60
CA PRO A 318 -15.66 -10.46 -4.65
C PRO A 318 -15.18 -10.23 -3.21
N GLY A 319 -16.13 -10.10 -2.30
CA GLY A 319 -15.93 -9.91 -0.87
C GLY A 319 -16.38 -8.54 -0.38
N ASP A 320 -17.12 -8.54 0.71
CA ASP A 320 -17.74 -7.38 1.35
C ASP A 320 -16.82 -6.15 1.45
N TYR A 321 -15.54 -6.38 1.81
CA TYR A 321 -14.56 -5.31 1.95
C TYR A 321 -14.12 -4.72 0.60
N ASN A 322 -14.25 -5.47 -0.51
CA ASN A 322 -13.92 -5.00 -1.85
C ASN A 322 -15.00 -4.08 -2.42
N GLU A 323 -16.23 -4.19 -1.94
CA GLU A 323 -17.31 -3.30 -2.33
C GLU A 323 -17.05 -1.85 -1.92
N GLY A 324 -16.62 -1.63 -0.67
CA GLY A 324 -16.19 -0.31 -0.20
C GLY A 324 -14.92 0.18 -0.90
N ASN A 325 -13.96 -0.72 -1.16
CA ASN A 325 -12.75 -0.38 -1.93
C ASN A 325 -13.09 0.08 -3.35
N ALA A 326 -13.98 -0.62 -4.05
CA ALA A 326 -14.44 -0.26 -5.39
C ALA A 326 -15.24 1.05 -5.38
N THR A 327 -16.15 1.23 -4.39
CA THR A 327 -16.91 2.48 -4.25
C THR A 327 -15.98 3.67 -4.07
N SER A 328 -14.94 3.56 -3.24
CA SER A 328 -13.95 4.61 -3.06
C SER A 328 -13.20 4.93 -4.36
N ALA A 329 -12.86 3.91 -5.15
CA ALA A 329 -12.19 4.08 -6.44
C ALA A 329 -13.10 4.74 -7.49
N ILE A 330 -14.37 4.36 -7.55
CA ILE A 330 -15.37 5.00 -8.41
C ILE A 330 -15.44 6.50 -8.09
N ILE A 331 -15.64 6.86 -6.82
CA ILE A 331 -15.75 8.27 -6.40
C ILE A 331 -14.47 9.04 -6.77
N ALA A 332 -13.30 8.52 -6.40
CA ALA A 332 -12.03 9.21 -6.63
C ALA A 332 -11.75 9.42 -8.11
N THR A 333 -12.07 8.47 -8.96
CA THR A 333 -11.85 8.57 -10.41
C THR A 333 -12.85 9.48 -11.11
N LEU A 334 -14.11 9.55 -10.64
CA LEU A 334 -15.08 10.54 -11.09
C LEU A 334 -14.62 11.96 -10.76
N LEU A 335 -14.05 12.18 -9.56
CA LEU A 335 -13.42 13.45 -9.19
C LEU A 335 -12.20 13.80 -10.06
N ALA A 336 -11.55 12.81 -10.66
CA ALA A 336 -10.47 12.99 -11.65
C ALA A 336 -10.96 13.12 -13.10
N GLY A 337 -12.27 13.16 -13.33
CA GLY A 337 -12.85 13.37 -14.66
C GLY A 337 -13.20 12.10 -15.44
N ALA A 338 -13.05 10.91 -14.86
CA ALA A 338 -13.58 9.68 -15.43
C ALA A 338 -15.12 9.70 -15.42
N LYS A 339 -15.75 8.82 -16.18
CA LYS A 339 -17.20 8.65 -16.21
C LYS A 339 -17.61 7.32 -15.54
N GLY A 340 -18.81 7.25 -14.97
CA GLY A 340 -19.33 6.00 -14.41
C GLY A 340 -19.34 4.83 -15.40
N GLU A 341 -19.43 5.12 -16.70
CA GLU A 341 -19.32 4.12 -17.77
C GLU A 341 -17.91 3.51 -17.87
N ASP A 342 -16.84 4.28 -17.60
CA ASP A 342 -15.47 3.76 -17.59
C ASP A 342 -15.30 2.74 -16.47
N ALA A 343 -15.81 3.04 -15.28
CA ALA A 343 -15.82 2.10 -14.15
C ALA A 343 -16.63 0.83 -14.47
N ARG A 344 -17.82 0.96 -15.06
CA ARG A 344 -18.65 -0.21 -15.45
C ARG A 344 -18.00 -1.10 -16.50
N LYS A 345 -17.12 -0.56 -17.35
CA LYS A 345 -16.45 -1.32 -18.42
C LYS A 345 -15.13 -1.96 -17.99
N THR A 346 -14.66 -1.67 -16.78
CA THR A 346 -13.33 -2.11 -16.34
C THR A 346 -13.33 -2.90 -15.05
N LEU A 347 -14.18 -2.59 -14.09
CA LEU A 347 -14.16 -3.23 -12.77
C LEU A 347 -14.43 -4.74 -12.79
N ASP A 348 -15.16 -5.23 -13.79
CA ASP A 348 -15.41 -6.66 -14.04
C ASP A 348 -14.17 -7.45 -14.51
N ARG A 349 -13.07 -6.77 -14.81
CA ARG A 349 -11.84 -7.35 -15.42
C ARG A 349 -10.57 -7.00 -14.66
N VAL A 350 -10.68 -6.30 -13.53
CA VAL A 350 -9.51 -5.93 -12.74
C VAL A 350 -8.86 -7.17 -12.20
N HIS A 351 -7.58 -7.33 -12.48
CA HIS A 351 -6.73 -8.34 -11.86
C HIS A 351 -5.76 -7.66 -10.90
N ILE A 352 -5.75 -8.12 -9.66
CA ILE A 352 -4.84 -7.61 -8.62
C ILE A 352 -3.92 -8.76 -8.23
N PRO A 353 -2.62 -8.69 -8.55
CA PRO A 353 -1.69 -9.78 -8.28
C PRO A 353 -1.74 -10.22 -6.81
N GLY A 354 -1.93 -11.52 -6.55
CA GLY A 354 -1.98 -12.10 -5.21
C GLY A 354 -3.15 -11.63 -4.32
N ARG A 355 -4.22 -11.10 -4.91
CA ARG A 355 -5.45 -10.72 -4.19
C ARG A 355 -6.65 -11.49 -4.74
N MET A 356 -7.26 -12.35 -3.91
CA MET A 356 -8.39 -13.19 -4.33
C MET A 356 -8.15 -13.88 -5.68
N GLU A 357 -6.90 -14.28 -5.95
CA GLU A 357 -6.56 -14.96 -7.21
C GLU A 357 -7.10 -16.38 -7.17
N ILE A 358 -7.84 -16.75 -8.22
CA ILE A 358 -8.57 -18.02 -8.29
C ILE A 358 -7.89 -18.94 -9.27
N ILE A 359 -7.50 -20.13 -8.82
CA ILE A 359 -6.94 -21.18 -9.65
C ILE A 359 -7.89 -22.39 -9.61
N LYS A 360 -8.47 -22.71 -10.76
CA LYS A 360 -9.39 -23.84 -10.89
C LYS A 360 -8.62 -25.14 -11.10
N THR A 361 -9.05 -26.20 -10.45
CA THR A 361 -8.55 -27.56 -10.64
C THR A 361 -9.59 -28.42 -11.38
N LYS A 362 -9.18 -29.60 -11.87
CA LYS A 362 -10.10 -30.54 -12.52
C LYS A 362 -10.82 -31.44 -11.51
N ASN A 363 -10.07 -31.96 -10.53
CA ASN A 363 -10.54 -33.00 -9.60
C ASN A 363 -10.36 -32.65 -8.11
N ASN A 364 -9.74 -31.52 -7.82
CA ASN A 364 -9.45 -31.03 -6.46
C ASN A 364 -10.24 -29.76 -6.16
N GLY A 365 -10.08 -29.21 -4.98
CA GLY A 365 -10.72 -27.97 -4.55
C GLY A 365 -10.28 -26.75 -5.35
N THR A 366 -11.13 -25.74 -5.41
CA THR A 366 -10.76 -24.43 -5.97
C THR A 366 -9.75 -23.75 -5.04
N ILE A 367 -8.67 -23.24 -5.63
CA ILE A 367 -7.58 -22.60 -4.89
C ILE A 367 -7.77 -21.08 -4.92
N TYR A 368 -7.68 -20.44 -3.75
CA TYR A 368 -7.68 -19.01 -3.56
C TYR A 368 -6.34 -18.57 -3.00
N VAL A 369 -5.72 -17.58 -3.62
CA VAL A 369 -4.46 -17.00 -3.17
C VAL A 369 -4.70 -15.55 -2.76
N ASP A 370 -4.32 -15.18 -1.52
CA ASP A 370 -4.52 -13.83 -1.00
C ASP A 370 -3.40 -13.41 -0.03
N TYR A 371 -3.12 -12.11 0.01
CA TYR A 371 -2.17 -11.50 0.95
C TYR A 371 -2.71 -11.30 2.37
N ALA A 372 -3.89 -11.79 2.72
CA ALA A 372 -4.45 -11.66 4.07
C ALA A 372 -3.45 -12.15 5.13
N HIS A 373 -3.06 -11.26 6.05
CA HIS A 373 -2.00 -11.48 7.02
C HIS A 373 -2.25 -10.82 8.38
N ASN A 374 -3.51 -10.65 8.77
CA ASN A 374 -3.92 -10.22 10.11
C ASN A 374 -5.33 -10.71 10.41
N TYR A 375 -5.76 -10.67 11.69
CA TYR A 375 -7.04 -11.22 12.13
C TYR A 375 -8.22 -10.79 11.25
N ALA A 376 -8.41 -9.49 11.06
CA ALA A 376 -9.61 -9.01 10.38
C ALA A 376 -9.63 -9.37 8.88
N SER A 377 -8.46 -9.39 8.18
CA SER A 377 -8.41 -9.82 6.78
C SER A 377 -8.57 -11.32 6.63
N LEU A 378 -7.96 -12.12 7.51
CA LEU A 378 -8.11 -13.58 7.50
C LEU A 378 -9.54 -13.98 7.84
N LYS A 379 -10.14 -13.38 8.87
CA LYS A 379 -11.54 -13.63 9.23
C LYS A 379 -12.48 -13.31 8.07
N ALA A 380 -12.35 -12.13 7.46
CA ALA A 380 -13.20 -11.74 6.34
C ALA A 380 -13.04 -12.70 5.14
N LEU A 381 -11.79 -13.06 4.79
CA LEU A 381 -11.49 -14.00 3.73
C LEU A 381 -12.07 -15.38 4.01
N PHE A 382 -11.78 -15.96 5.17
CA PHE A 382 -12.23 -17.29 5.52
C PHE A 382 -13.75 -17.37 5.67
N ALA A 383 -14.40 -16.38 6.30
CA ALA A 383 -15.85 -16.33 6.42
C ALA A 383 -16.53 -16.24 5.06
N PHE A 384 -16.02 -15.39 4.14
CA PHE A 384 -16.52 -15.32 2.77
C PHE A 384 -16.43 -16.70 2.08
N LEU A 385 -15.26 -17.35 2.13
CA LEU A 385 -15.04 -18.64 1.49
C LEU A 385 -15.85 -19.75 2.14
N LYS A 386 -16.03 -19.73 3.47
CA LYS A 386 -16.85 -20.70 4.21
C LYS A 386 -18.33 -20.62 3.81
N GLN A 387 -18.87 -19.42 3.61
CA GLN A 387 -20.24 -19.23 3.14
C GLN A 387 -20.46 -19.77 1.73
N GLN A 388 -19.41 -19.82 0.93
CA GLN A 388 -19.49 -20.32 -0.46
C GLN A 388 -19.32 -21.85 -0.56
N THR A 389 -18.77 -22.51 0.46
CA THR A 389 -18.67 -23.97 0.50
C THR A 389 -19.96 -24.59 1.07
N HIS A 390 -20.90 -24.98 0.24
CA HIS A 390 -22.17 -25.56 0.75
C HIS A 390 -22.00 -26.94 1.43
N ALA A 391 -20.96 -27.70 1.10
CA ALA A 391 -20.69 -29.04 1.64
C ALA A 391 -19.21 -29.42 1.70
N GLY A 392 -18.32 -28.51 1.39
CA GLY A 392 -16.87 -28.70 1.38
C GLY A 392 -16.17 -28.13 2.60
N ARG A 393 -14.89 -28.40 2.71
CA ARG A 393 -14.00 -27.87 3.76
C ARG A 393 -13.27 -26.63 3.25
N VAL A 394 -12.94 -25.72 4.17
CA VAL A 394 -11.94 -24.69 3.99
C VAL A 394 -10.60 -25.22 4.48
N ILE A 395 -9.64 -25.43 3.58
CA ILE A 395 -8.28 -25.92 3.88
C ILE A 395 -7.33 -24.73 3.70
N ALA A 396 -6.71 -24.26 4.78
CA ALA A 396 -5.84 -23.09 4.75
C ALA A 396 -4.36 -23.49 4.81
N VAL A 397 -3.52 -22.81 4.05
CA VAL A 397 -2.05 -22.80 4.17
C VAL A 397 -1.63 -21.41 4.64
N LEU A 398 -1.03 -21.31 5.81
CA LEU A 398 -0.75 -20.03 6.46
C LEU A 398 0.55 -20.09 7.27
N GLY A 399 1.32 -19.01 7.23
CA GLY A 399 2.46 -18.74 8.08
C GLY A 399 2.39 -17.32 8.65
N SER A 400 3.36 -16.97 9.49
CA SER A 400 3.55 -15.59 9.98
C SER A 400 5.00 -15.18 9.83
N PRO A 401 5.28 -13.89 9.53
CA PRO A 401 6.64 -13.39 9.57
C PRO A 401 7.21 -13.44 10.98
N GLY A 402 8.52 -13.62 11.07
CA GLY A 402 9.32 -13.45 12.28
C GLY A 402 9.83 -12.01 12.41
N ASP A 403 10.25 -11.65 13.63
CA ASP A 403 10.78 -10.34 13.99
C ASP A 403 9.81 -9.15 13.75
N LYS A 404 8.70 -9.40 13.06
CA LYS A 404 7.66 -8.42 12.72
C LYS A 404 6.27 -9.03 12.96
N GLY A 405 5.32 -8.18 13.35
CA GLY A 405 3.93 -8.59 13.43
C GLY A 405 3.63 -9.74 14.40
N ILE A 406 4.47 -9.99 15.41
CA ILE A 406 4.27 -11.02 16.42
C ILE A 406 2.88 -10.89 17.08
N SER A 407 2.44 -9.65 17.32
CA SER A 407 1.11 -9.33 17.86
C SER A 407 -0.07 -9.82 17.00
N ARG A 408 0.17 -10.25 15.76
CA ARG A 408 -0.85 -10.78 14.84
C ARG A 408 -1.14 -12.27 15.07
N ARG A 409 -0.17 -13.04 15.64
CA ARG A 409 -0.25 -14.51 15.79
C ARG A 409 -1.48 -14.98 16.57
N PRO A 410 -1.86 -14.34 17.70
CA PRO A 410 -3.11 -14.70 18.39
C PRO A 410 -4.35 -14.52 17.50
N GLY A 411 -4.36 -13.47 16.69
CA GLY A 411 -5.44 -13.20 15.75
C GLY A 411 -5.52 -14.22 14.61
N PHE A 412 -4.39 -14.79 14.19
CA PHE A 412 -4.36 -15.87 13.20
C PHE A 412 -5.02 -17.12 13.74
N GLY A 413 -4.62 -17.59 14.93
CA GLY A 413 -5.23 -18.73 15.58
C GLY A 413 -6.73 -18.56 15.80
N LYS A 414 -7.17 -17.35 16.18
CA LYS A 414 -8.59 -17.03 16.34
C LYS A 414 -9.35 -17.10 15.00
N ALA A 415 -8.86 -16.49 13.93
CA ALA A 415 -9.51 -16.51 12.61
C ALA A 415 -9.63 -17.94 12.07
N ILE A 416 -8.59 -18.74 12.23
CA ILE A 416 -8.57 -20.15 11.86
C ILE A 416 -9.64 -20.91 12.64
N SER A 417 -9.72 -20.73 13.96
CA SER A 417 -10.69 -21.42 14.83
C SER A 417 -12.15 -21.13 14.49
N GLU A 418 -12.43 -19.96 13.97
CA GLU A 418 -13.78 -19.50 13.65
C GLU A 418 -14.30 -20.06 12.31
N GLU A 419 -13.42 -20.22 11.28
CA GLU A 419 -13.87 -20.38 9.90
C GLU A 419 -13.19 -21.51 9.12
N VAL A 420 -12.10 -22.10 9.61
CA VAL A 420 -11.29 -23.08 8.88
C VAL A 420 -11.53 -24.49 9.39
N ASP A 421 -11.61 -25.48 8.53
CA ASP A 421 -11.78 -26.90 8.91
C ASP A 421 -10.43 -27.62 9.04
N HIS A 422 -9.43 -27.21 8.24
CA HIS A 422 -8.11 -27.80 8.23
C HIS A 422 -7.06 -26.74 7.91
N VAL A 423 -6.01 -26.64 8.69
CA VAL A 423 -4.90 -25.73 8.45
C VAL A 423 -3.57 -26.46 8.38
N ILE A 424 -2.74 -26.08 7.41
CA ILE A 424 -1.33 -26.46 7.35
C ILE A 424 -0.52 -25.22 7.70
N LEU A 425 0.09 -25.21 8.88
CA LEU A 425 0.97 -24.15 9.34
C LEU A 425 2.35 -24.33 8.71
N THR A 426 2.83 -23.28 8.05
CA THR A 426 4.04 -23.30 7.23
C THR A 426 4.92 -22.07 7.45
N THR A 427 6.07 -22.02 6.77
CA THR A 427 6.97 -20.87 6.78
C THR A 427 6.41 -19.73 5.90
N ASP A 428 6.49 -18.51 6.43
CA ASP A 428 6.31 -17.27 5.66
C ASP A 428 7.68 -16.58 5.51
N ASP A 429 7.92 -15.46 6.18
CA ASP A 429 9.20 -14.73 6.28
C ASP A 429 9.75 -14.86 7.71
N PRO A 430 10.40 -15.95 8.10
CA PRO A 430 10.74 -16.21 9.49
C PRO A 430 11.79 -15.23 10.05
N GLY A 431 12.49 -14.46 9.22
CA GLY A 431 13.53 -13.57 9.68
C GLY A 431 14.64 -14.34 10.39
N PHE A 432 14.89 -14.01 11.66
CA PHE A 432 15.84 -14.70 12.51
C PHE A 432 15.17 -15.68 13.50
N GLU A 433 13.83 -15.77 13.51
CA GLU A 433 13.11 -16.71 14.36
C GLU A 433 13.08 -18.12 13.76
N ASP A 434 12.88 -19.11 14.63
CA ASP A 434 12.68 -20.50 14.23
C ASP A 434 11.26 -20.68 13.65
N PRO A 435 11.12 -21.09 12.37
CA PRO A 435 9.81 -21.28 11.72
C PRO A 435 8.87 -22.21 12.49
N MET A 436 9.40 -23.27 13.11
CA MET A 436 8.59 -24.21 13.90
C MET A 436 8.03 -23.54 15.15
N LYS A 437 8.80 -22.68 15.82
CA LYS A 437 8.30 -21.95 16.98
C LYS A 437 7.22 -20.96 16.61
N ILE A 438 7.34 -20.30 15.46
CA ILE A 438 6.30 -19.40 14.92
C ILE A 438 5.00 -20.19 14.70
N ALA A 439 5.09 -21.34 14.03
CA ALA A 439 3.95 -22.21 13.75
C ALA A 439 3.30 -22.73 15.04
N GLN A 440 4.09 -23.19 16.01
CA GLN A 440 3.61 -23.65 17.32
C GLN A 440 2.95 -22.53 18.14
N GLU A 441 3.45 -21.29 18.03
CA GLU A 441 2.82 -20.14 18.69
C GLU A 441 1.44 -19.87 18.10
N ILE A 442 1.30 -19.88 16.76
CA ILE A 442 -0.02 -19.73 16.12
C ILE A 442 -0.95 -20.86 16.56
N ASP A 443 -0.47 -22.10 16.56
CA ASP A 443 -1.20 -23.31 16.97
C ASP A 443 -1.75 -23.20 18.39
N SER A 444 -0.98 -22.60 19.32
CA SER A 444 -1.40 -22.41 20.72
C SER A 444 -2.66 -21.54 20.89
N TYR A 445 -3.06 -20.80 19.86
CA TYR A 445 -4.28 -19.99 19.83
C TYR A 445 -5.41 -20.61 19.00
N ILE A 446 -5.22 -21.85 18.47
CA ILE A 446 -6.24 -22.54 17.68
C ILE A 446 -7.08 -23.45 18.60
N ASN A 447 -8.40 -23.42 18.40
CA ASN A 447 -9.30 -24.39 19.01
C ASN A 447 -9.31 -25.70 18.19
N HIS A 448 -8.67 -26.73 18.71
CA HIS A 448 -8.51 -28.03 18.06
C HIS A 448 -9.80 -28.86 18.01
N ASP A 449 -10.88 -28.47 18.69
CA ASP A 449 -12.13 -29.24 18.68
C ASP A 449 -12.77 -29.28 17.29
N ASN A 450 -12.57 -28.22 16.48
CA ASN A 450 -13.19 -28.06 15.19
C ASN A 450 -12.19 -27.93 14.04
N VAL A 451 -10.90 -27.77 14.32
CA VAL A 451 -9.87 -27.54 13.32
C VAL A 451 -8.81 -28.62 13.36
N LYS A 452 -8.57 -29.29 12.24
CA LYS A 452 -7.40 -30.15 12.08
C LYS A 452 -6.17 -29.30 11.78
N VAL A 453 -5.11 -29.44 12.58
CA VAL A 453 -3.85 -28.71 12.41
C VAL A 453 -2.76 -29.67 11.97
N GLU A 454 -2.00 -29.27 10.95
CA GLU A 454 -0.80 -29.95 10.48
C GLU A 454 0.35 -28.95 10.33
N PHE A 455 1.59 -29.44 10.46
CA PHE A 455 2.80 -28.65 10.29
C PHE A 455 3.55 -29.15 9.07
N GLU A 456 3.84 -28.26 8.12
CA GLU A 456 4.73 -28.50 7.00
C GLU A 456 5.50 -27.20 6.74
N LEU A 457 6.77 -27.18 7.11
CA LEU A 457 7.57 -25.94 7.06
C LEU A 457 8.03 -25.58 5.65
N ASP A 458 8.15 -26.54 4.76
CA ASP A 458 8.36 -26.27 3.34
C ASP A 458 7.03 -25.78 2.74
N ARG A 459 6.99 -24.51 2.33
CA ARG A 459 5.75 -23.89 1.86
C ARG A 459 5.26 -24.48 0.55
N GLU A 460 6.16 -24.87 -0.35
CA GLU A 460 5.77 -25.54 -1.60
C GLU A 460 5.13 -26.90 -1.31
N MET A 461 5.73 -27.69 -0.42
CA MET A 461 5.17 -28.97 0.04
C MET A 461 3.85 -28.78 0.79
N ALA A 462 3.70 -27.74 1.60
CA ALA A 462 2.46 -27.44 2.29
C ALA A 462 1.32 -27.13 1.30
N ILE A 463 1.60 -26.37 0.25
CA ILE A 463 0.66 -26.05 -0.82
C ILE A 463 0.27 -27.31 -1.59
N GLU A 464 1.26 -28.12 -1.98
CA GLU A 464 1.03 -29.38 -2.69
C GLU A 464 0.15 -30.34 -1.87
N LYS A 465 0.44 -30.47 -0.59
CA LYS A 465 -0.33 -31.30 0.35
C LYS A 465 -1.77 -30.83 0.47
N ALA A 466 -1.99 -29.52 0.64
CA ALA A 466 -3.32 -28.92 0.72
C ALA A 466 -4.15 -29.19 -0.55
N ILE A 467 -3.54 -29.01 -1.73
CA ILE A 467 -4.20 -29.24 -3.01
C ILE A 467 -4.54 -30.72 -3.18
N LYS A 468 -3.58 -31.62 -2.96
CA LYS A 468 -3.76 -33.07 -3.16
C LYS A 468 -4.78 -33.70 -2.19
N MET A 469 -4.91 -33.18 -0.96
CA MET A 469 -5.90 -33.69 -0.01
C MET A 469 -7.30 -33.14 -0.21
N SER A 470 -7.47 -32.11 -1.03
CA SER A 470 -8.76 -31.48 -1.29
C SER A 470 -9.59 -32.29 -2.29
N THR A 471 -10.90 -32.13 -2.18
CA THR A 471 -11.89 -32.67 -3.13
C THR A 471 -12.56 -31.53 -3.89
N ASN A 472 -13.31 -31.84 -4.96
CA ASN A 472 -13.98 -30.82 -5.79
C ASN A 472 -14.88 -29.84 -5.03
N ASN A 473 -15.35 -30.24 -3.84
CA ASN A 473 -16.23 -29.40 -3.03
C ASN A 473 -15.45 -28.52 -2.03
N ASP A 474 -14.16 -28.79 -1.84
CA ASP A 474 -13.32 -28.07 -0.90
C ASP A 474 -12.81 -26.75 -1.51
N ILE A 475 -12.45 -25.83 -0.65
CA ILE A 475 -11.71 -24.62 -0.99
C ILE A 475 -10.33 -24.68 -0.32
N VAL A 476 -9.27 -24.52 -1.11
CA VAL A 476 -7.90 -24.35 -0.63
C VAL A 476 -7.54 -22.87 -0.58
N VAL A 477 -7.08 -22.38 0.56
CA VAL A 477 -6.72 -20.97 0.75
C VAL A 477 -5.25 -20.85 1.04
N LEU A 478 -4.51 -20.17 0.17
CA LEU A 478 -3.11 -19.83 0.38
C LEU A 478 -3.03 -18.38 0.85
N ALA A 479 -2.73 -18.16 2.13
CA ALA A 479 -2.79 -16.85 2.74
C ALA A 479 -1.40 -16.33 3.17
N GLY A 480 -1.20 -15.03 3.04
CA GLY A 480 -0.06 -14.27 3.57
C GLY A 480 0.98 -13.87 2.53
N LYS A 481 1.34 -14.73 1.57
CA LYS A 481 2.43 -14.48 0.60
C LYS A 481 1.96 -14.01 -0.78
N GLY A 482 0.80 -14.48 -1.26
CA GLY A 482 0.29 -14.08 -2.57
C GLY A 482 1.28 -14.32 -3.71
N GLU A 483 1.67 -13.26 -4.43
CA GLU A 483 2.69 -13.29 -5.50
C GLU A 483 4.10 -12.88 -5.03
N ASP A 484 4.37 -12.84 -3.74
CA ASP A 484 5.71 -12.48 -3.26
C ASP A 484 6.76 -13.51 -3.70
N PRO A 485 7.78 -13.10 -4.50
CA PRO A 485 8.76 -14.02 -5.06
C PRO A 485 9.96 -14.29 -4.14
N TYR A 486 9.85 -13.99 -2.86
CA TYR A 486 10.92 -14.20 -1.87
C TYR A 486 10.38 -14.71 -0.54
N GLN A 487 11.22 -15.41 0.20
CA GLN A 487 11.10 -15.61 1.64
C GLN A 487 12.28 -14.94 2.34
N LYS A 488 12.01 -14.16 3.38
CA LYS A 488 13.05 -13.51 4.17
C LYS A 488 13.57 -14.46 5.24
N ILE A 489 14.73 -15.08 4.99
CA ILE A 489 15.38 -16.05 5.88
C ILE A 489 16.69 -15.46 6.39
N LYS A 490 16.85 -15.33 7.70
CA LYS A 490 18.04 -14.75 8.37
C LYS A 490 18.46 -13.38 7.78
N GLY A 491 17.44 -12.55 7.46
CA GLY A 491 17.65 -11.22 6.92
C GLY A 491 17.98 -11.16 5.43
N VAL A 492 18.02 -12.30 4.74
CA VAL A 492 18.29 -12.39 3.29
C VAL A 492 17.00 -12.75 2.56
N ASP A 493 16.72 -12.08 1.44
CA ASP A 493 15.62 -12.43 0.55
C ASP A 493 16.03 -13.66 -0.30
N VAL A 494 15.48 -14.81 0.05
CA VAL A 494 15.71 -16.08 -0.65
C VAL A 494 14.64 -16.22 -1.73
N PRO A 495 15.01 -16.49 -3.00
CA PRO A 495 14.04 -16.67 -4.07
C PRO A 495 12.99 -17.74 -3.73
N TYR A 496 11.73 -17.41 -3.98
CA TYR A 496 10.56 -18.26 -3.80
C TYR A 496 9.66 -18.10 -5.04
N PRO A 497 9.09 -19.19 -5.62
CA PRO A 497 8.31 -19.07 -6.85
C PRO A 497 7.03 -18.23 -6.74
N SER A 498 6.58 -17.89 -5.55
CA SER A 498 5.27 -17.36 -5.13
C SER A 498 4.19 -18.45 -4.98
N ASP A 499 3.22 -18.18 -4.09
CA ASP A 499 2.09 -19.11 -3.86
C ASP A 499 1.31 -19.37 -5.15
N VAL A 500 1.12 -18.32 -5.97
CA VAL A 500 0.39 -18.41 -7.24
C VAL A 500 1.10 -19.33 -8.23
N ASN A 501 2.41 -19.16 -8.41
CA ASN A 501 3.17 -19.96 -9.37
C ASN A 501 3.33 -21.41 -8.91
N VAL A 502 3.54 -21.62 -7.59
CA VAL A 502 3.56 -22.97 -7.01
C VAL A 502 2.24 -23.68 -7.24
N ALA A 503 1.12 -23.03 -6.94
CA ALA A 503 -0.21 -23.63 -7.13
C ALA A 503 -0.49 -23.92 -8.61
N LYS A 504 -0.19 -23.01 -9.54
CA LYS A 504 -0.35 -23.22 -10.98
C LYS A 504 0.45 -24.42 -11.47
N LYS A 505 1.74 -24.52 -11.07
CA LYS A 505 2.59 -25.65 -11.42
C LYS A 505 2.01 -26.98 -10.93
N ILE A 506 1.58 -27.05 -9.67
CA ILE A 506 0.99 -28.27 -9.11
C ILE A 506 -0.29 -28.68 -9.87
N VAL A 507 -1.14 -27.71 -10.22
CA VAL A 507 -2.38 -27.98 -10.96
C VAL A 507 -2.11 -28.46 -12.39
N GLU A 508 -1.01 -28.00 -13.02
CA GLU A 508 -0.58 -28.49 -14.36
C GLU A 508 -0.04 -29.94 -14.31
N GLU A 509 0.50 -30.35 -13.14
CA GLU A 509 1.05 -31.71 -12.95
C GLU A 509 -0.02 -32.72 -12.50
N LEU A 510 -1.25 -32.29 -12.12
CA LEU A 510 -2.40 -33.15 -11.71
C LEU A 510 -3.35 -33.44 -12.84
#